data_9efc3f058d2f0ea95c7b39e3e01f2544
#
_entry.id   9efc3f058d2f0ea95c7b39e3e01f2544
#
_cell.length_a   1.000
_cell.length_b   1.000
_cell.length_c   1.000
_cell.angle_alpha   90.00
_cell.angle_beta   90.00
_cell.angle_gamma   90.00
#
_symmetry.space_group_name_H-M   'P 1'
#
loop_
_entity.id
_entity.type
_entity.pdbx_description
1 polymer ?
#
loop_
_entity_poly.entity_id
_entity_poly.type
_entity_poly.pdbx_seq_one_letter_code
_entity_poly.pdbx_strand_id
1 'polypeptide(L)'
;NTKYNKATQHHIGKLKAKLSKLREEVVISSSGPRGSGYGVRKAGDATVALVGLPSVGKSTLLNCLTDAESEIGSYAFTTLDVVPGVLKYRDANIQILDLPGLIEGAARGAGRGKEVLSVIRSADLIIHIVDALEPAPHVILKELFDSGIRLNDRPPNGSVSKTGIGGIDVISTVEQEIEEEAIKTVVREYGLVNAQVVLREKITLDDLVDILAKTRVYIPSFNVLTKVDMVNRDQLKKARAIFGREKLIEIAAPTGKGVVKLKRLIYNSLDFVSIFMKPQGEKADMEEPM
;
A
#
# COMPACT_ATOMS: atom_id res chain seq x y z
N ASN A 1 14.78 20.44 -9.47
CA ASN A 1 15.06 19.61 -10.66
C ASN A 1 16.57 19.54 -10.92
N THR A 2 17.28 18.76 -10.11
CA THR A 2 18.70 18.45 -10.40
C THR A 2 18.71 17.46 -11.56
N LYS A 3 19.35 17.81 -12.68
CA LYS A 3 19.51 16.89 -13.81
C LYS A 3 20.19 15.60 -13.29
N TYR A 4 19.58 14.46 -13.57
CA TYR A 4 20.13 13.15 -13.24
C TYR A 4 21.43 12.99 -14.05
N ASN A 5 22.56 13.19 -13.41
CA ASN A 5 23.89 13.10 -14.01
C ASN A 5 24.72 12.11 -13.17
N LYS A 6 25.62 11.37 -13.78
CA LYS A 6 26.51 10.41 -13.11
C LYS A 6 27.17 11.00 -11.85
N ALA A 7 27.67 12.24 -11.93
CA ALA A 7 28.31 12.94 -10.80
C ALA A 7 27.33 13.20 -9.62
N THR A 8 26.02 13.27 -9.86
CA THR A 8 25.03 13.53 -8.80
C THR A 8 24.40 12.26 -8.22
N GLN A 9 24.50 11.11 -8.90
CA GLN A 9 23.93 9.83 -8.45
C GLN A 9 24.44 9.43 -7.06
N HIS A 10 25.73 9.56 -6.81
CA HIS A 10 26.36 9.24 -5.53
C HIS A 10 25.77 10.08 -4.38
N HIS A 11 25.64 11.39 -4.58
CA HIS A 11 25.11 12.30 -3.58
C HIS A 11 23.62 12.08 -3.34
N ILE A 12 22.84 11.91 -4.41
CA ILE A 12 21.40 11.61 -4.34
C ILE A 12 21.17 10.27 -3.65
N GLY A 13 21.94 9.23 -3.98
CA GLY A 13 21.86 7.92 -3.34
C GLY A 13 22.10 7.99 -1.83
N LYS A 14 23.15 8.70 -1.43
CA LYS A 14 23.47 8.95 -0.02
C LYS A 14 22.34 9.65 0.73
N LEU A 15 21.76 10.71 0.15
CA LEU A 15 20.65 11.44 0.75
C LEU A 15 19.39 10.59 0.85
N LYS A 16 19.05 9.82 -0.18
CA LYS A 16 17.89 8.90 -0.17
C LYS A 16 18.06 7.82 0.91
N ALA A 17 19.24 7.21 1.01
CA ALA A 17 19.55 6.22 2.04
C ALA A 17 19.40 6.79 3.45
N LYS A 18 19.96 7.96 3.72
CA LYS A 18 19.83 8.64 5.02
C LYS A 18 18.37 8.96 5.34
N LEU A 19 17.64 9.50 4.38
CA LEU A 19 16.23 9.83 4.58
C LEU A 19 15.38 8.59 4.86
N SER A 20 15.61 7.50 4.12
CA SER A 20 14.92 6.23 4.36
C SER A 20 15.23 5.68 5.75
N LYS A 21 16.49 5.67 6.14
CA LYS A 21 16.91 5.18 7.47
C LYS A 21 16.27 5.98 8.61
N LEU A 22 16.27 7.32 8.52
CA LEU A 22 15.60 8.17 9.50
C LEU A 22 14.09 7.89 9.57
N ARG A 23 13.43 7.65 8.44
CA ARG A 23 12.01 7.26 8.40
C ARG A 23 11.78 5.90 9.06
N GLU A 24 12.66 4.93 8.83
CA GLU A 24 12.61 3.61 9.49
C GLU A 24 12.77 3.71 11.00
N GLU A 25 13.71 4.50 11.47
CA GLU A 25 13.91 4.76 12.90
C GLU A 25 12.66 5.37 13.55
N VAL A 26 11.99 6.28 12.85
CA VAL A 26 10.70 6.86 13.27
C VAL A 26 9.61 5.79 13.36
N VAL A 27 9.54 4.87 12.41
CA VAL A 27 8.57 3.75 12.41
C VAL A 27 8.88 2.75 13.52
N ILE A 28 10.15 2.38 13.71
CA ILE A 28 10.60 1.41 14.73
C ILE A 28 10.45 1.98 16.14
N SER A 29 10.82 3.25 16.36
CA SER A 29 10.71 3.90 17.68
C SER A 29 9.26 4.09 18.14
N SER A 30 8.31 4.00 17.22
CA SER A 30 6.88 4.09 17.53
C SER A 30 6.23 2.74 17.79
N SER A 31 6.87 1.63 17.45
CA SER A 31 6.48 0.32 17.93
C SER A 31 6.97 0.21 19.37
N GLY A 32 6.10 0.43 20.35
CA GLY A 32 6.34 0.22 21.76
C GLY A 32 6.85 -1.20 22.08
N PRO A 33 7.06 -1.57 23.34
CA PRO A 33 7.64 -2.87 23.69
C PRO A 33 6.91 -4.00 22.99
N ARG A 34 7.66 -4.93 22.40
CA ARG A 34 7.19 -6.08 21.63
C ARG A 34 6.00 -6.75 22.34
N GLY A 35 4.78 -6.49 21.90
CA GLY A 35 3.57 -7.09 22.50
C GLY A 35 2.26 -6.38 22.21
N SER A 36 2.26 -5.09 21.91
CA SER A 36 1.04 -4.35 21.52
C SER A 36 1.25 -3.68 20.16
N GLY A 37 1.34 -4.48 19.11
CA GLY A 37 1.29 -3.93 17.75
C GLY A 37 -0.08 -3.30 17.52
N TYR A 38 -0.13 -2.08 16.99
CA TYR A 38 -1.36 -1.42 16.49
C TYR A 38 -1.91 -2.13 15.24
N GLY A 39 -1.98 -3.45 15.25
CA GLY A 39 -2.55 -4.24 14.18
C GLY A 39 -4.05 -4.38 14.39
N VAL A 40 -4.88 -4.00 13.43
CA VAL A 40 -6.28 -4.41 13.42
C VAL A 40 -6.30 -5.93 13.29
N ARG A 41 -7.04 -6.59 14.18
CA ARG A 41 -7.20 -8.04 14.11
C ARG A 41 -7.91 -8.36 12.80
N LYS A 42 -7.28 -9.15 11.94
CA LYS A 42 -7.92 -9.58 10.69
C LYS A 42 -9.19 -10.36 11.06
N ALA A 43 -10.34 -9.83 10.65
CA ALA A 43 -11.62 -10.48 10.76
C ALA A 43 -12.14 -10.76 9.34
N GLY A 44 -12.45 -12.01 9.05
CA GLY A 44 -12.83 -12.45 7.70
C GLY A 44 -11.63 -12.89 6.85
N ASP A 45 -11.87 -13.07 5.57
CA ASP A 45 -10.94 -13.70 4.62
C ASP A 45 -9.88 -12.72 4.10
N ALA A 46 -10.21 -11.42 4.07
CA ALA A 46 -9.27 -10.37 3.67
C ALA A 46 -9.64 -9.02 4.30
N THR A 47 -8.65 -8.11 4.34
CA THR A 47 -8.79 -6.75 4.86
C THR A 47 -8.51 -5.73 3.76
N VAL A 48 -9.44 -4.82 3.52
CA VAL A 48 -9.36 -3.73 2.55
C VAL A 48 -9.32 -2.40 3.29
N ALA A 49 -8.32 -1.58 3.01
CA ALA A 49 -8.19 -0.24 3.58
C ALA A 49 -8.71 0.82 2.60
N LEU A 50 -9.62 1.68 3.07
CA LEU A 50 -10.05 2.88 2.33
C LEU A 50 -9.13 4.03 2.72
N VAL A 51 -8.41 4.59 1.75
CA VAL A 51 -7.52 5.73 1.96
C VAL A 51 -7.92 6.90 1.06
N GLY A 52 -7.76 8.10 1.56
CA GLY A 52 -8.11 9.32 0.82
C GLY A 52 -8.15 10.54 1.73
N LEU A 53 -8.16 11.72 1.16
CA LEU A 53 -8.28 12.97 1.90
C LEU A 53 -9.58 13.05 2.71
N PRO A 54 -9.68 13.93 3.69
CA PRO A 54 -10.95 14.18 4.38
C PRO A 54 -12.07 14.55 3.40
N SER A 55 -13.31 14.17 3.72
CA SER A 55 -14.52 14.52 2.97
C SER A 55 -14.62 14.02 1.52
N VAL A 56 -13.73 13.13 1.06
CA VAL A 56 -13.82 12.53 -0.28
C VAL A 56 -14.91 11.47 -0.42
N GLY A 57 -15.64 11.14 0.66
CA GLY A 57 -16.76 10.18 0.63
C GLY A 57 -16.41 8.76 1.03
N LYS A 58 -15.34 8.54 1.82
CA LYS A 58 -14.93 7.22 2.32
C LYS A 58 -16.03 6.51 3.09
N SER A 59 -16.58 7.16 4.13
CA SER A 59 -17.63 6.58 4.98
C SER A 59 -18.94 6.36 4.20
N THR A 60 -19.26 7.25 3.26
CA THR A 60 -20.40 7.04 2.36
C THR A 60 -20.21 5.81 1.49
N LEU A 61 -19.01 5.62 0.97
CA LEU A 61 -18.66 4.44 0.18
C LEU A 61 -18.69 3.16 1.02
N LEU A 62 -18.19 3.19 2.25
CA LEU A 62 -18.27 2.07 3.20
C LEU A 62 -19.73 1.64 3.37
N ASN A 63 -20.63 2.58 3.66
CA ASN A 63 -22.05 2.31 3.84
C ASN A 63 -22.72 1.71 2.57
N CYS A 64 -22.24 2.06 1.37
CA CYS A 64 -22.75 1.48 0.12
C CYS A 64 -22.19 0.07 -0.17
N LEU A 65 -21.03 -0.25 0.38
CA LEU A 65 -20.37 -1.54 0.18
C LEU A 65 -20.84 -2.59 1.18
N THR A 66 -21.12 -2.16 2.41
CA THR A 66 -21.53 -3.02 3.51
C THR A 66 -23.05 -2.96 3.67
N ASP A 67 -23.66 -4.08 3.93
CA ASP A 67 -25.10 -4.12 4.22
C ASP A 67 -25.36 -3.46 5.59
N ALA A 68 -26.48 -2.73 5.71
CA ALA A 68 -26.84 -1.99 6.92
C ALA A 68 -27.04 -2.88 8.16
N GLU A 69 -27.11 -4.21 7.96
CA GLU A 69 -27.23 -5.24 9.00
C GLU A 69 -25.86 -5.86 9.39
N SER A 70 -24.75 -5.43 8.75
CA SER A 70 -23.47 -5.90 9.26
C SER A 70 -23.30 -5.36 10.66
N GLU A 71 -23.43 -6.24 11.65
CA GLU A 71 -23.11 -5.95 13.04
C GLU A 71 -21.83 -5.14 13.05
N ILE A 72 -21.92 -3.90 13.52
CA ILE A 72 -20.76 -3.12 13.90
C ILE A 72 -20.12 -3.96 14.99
N GLY A 73 -19.28 -4.89 14.58
CA GLY A 73 -18.56 -5.72 15.54
C GLY A 73 -17.85 -4.73 16.45
N SER A 74 -18.24 -4.71 17.70
CA SER A 74 -17.60 -3.93 18.75
C SER A 74 -16.19 -4.51 18.94
N TYR A 75 -15.36 -4.25 17.95
CA TYR A 75 -13.95 -4.53 18.06
C TYR A 75 -13.41 -3.48 19.01
N ALA A 76 -13.19 -3.91 20.25
CA ALA A 76 -12.45 -3.14 21.24
C ALA A 76 -11.05 -2.85 20.72
N PHE A 77 -10.96 -1.90 19.80
CA PHE A 77 -9.70 -1.49 19.24
C PHE A 77 -9.43 -0.04 19.51
N THR A 78 -8.46 0.10 20.35
CA THR A 78 -7.41 1.11 20.27
C THR A 78 -7.92 2.51 19.98
N THR A 79 -7.24 3.44 20.49
CA THR A 79 -7.28 4.89 20.32
C THR A 79 -7.60 5.47 18.92
N LEU A 80 -7.76 4.63 17.88
CA LEU A 80 -8.16 5.02 16.52
C LEU A 80 -9.65 4.81 16.30
N ASP A 81 -10.32 5.86 15.83
CA ASP A 81 -11.72 5.80 15.37
C ASP A 81 -11.83 5.14 13.99
N VAL A 82 -11.39 3.88 13.87
CA VAL A 82 -11.54 3.09 12.65
C VAL A 82 -12.95 2.51 12.63
N VAL A 83 -13.71 2.78 11.57
CA VAL A 83 -15.03 2.18 11.38
C VAL A 83 -14.88 0.94 10.50
N PRO A 84 -15.00 -0.26 11.05
CA PRO A 84 -14.96 -1.48 10.25
C PRO A 84 -16.35 -1.75 9.65
N GLY A 85 -16.37 -2.22 8.40
CA GLY A 85 -17.54 -2.79 7.77
C GLY A 85 -17.19 -4.16 7.20
N VAL A 86 -18.18 -5.02 6.98
CA VAL A 86 -17.99 -6.31 6.34
C VAL A 86 -18.77 -6.34 5.02
N LEU A 87 -18.04 -6.55 3.95
CA LEU A 87 -18.60 -6.83 2.63
C LEU A 87 -18.70 -8.34 2.45
N LYS A 88 -19.93 -8.86 2.41
CA LYS A 88 -20.19 -10.22 1.99
C LYS A 88 -20.35 -10.24 0.48
N TYR A 89 -19.46 -10.94 -0.22
CA TYR A 89 -19.52 -11.05 -1.66
C TYR A 89 -19.12 -12.46 -2.10
N ARG A 90 -20.04 -13.19 -2.76
CA ARG A 90 -19.92 -14.63 -2.97
C ARG A 90 -19.68 -15.32 -1.63
N ASP A 91 -18.66 -16.17 -1.54
CA ASP A 91 -18.35 -16.95 -0.33
C ASP A 91 -17.31 -16.25 0.57
N ALA A 92 -16.95 -14.99 0.27
CA ALA A 92 -15.93 -14.26 1.01
C ALA A 92 -16.54 -13.19 1.92
N ASN A 93 -16.00 -13.10 3.15
CA ASN A 93 -16.25 -12.04 4.12
C ASN A 93 -15.05 -11.09 4.11
N ILE A 94 -15.21 -9.95 3.47
CA ILE A 94 -14.13 -8.97 3.28
C ILE A 94 -14.30 -7.84 4.28
N GLN A 95 -13.33 -7.68 5.19
CA GLN A 95 -13.31 -6.58 6.12
C GLN A 95 -12.90 -5.30 5.39
N ILE A 96 -13.72 -4.25 5.48
CA ILE A 96 -13.41 -2.94 4.92
C ILE A 96 -13.18 -1.96 6.06
N LEU A 97 -12.05 -1.28 6.07
CA LEU A 97 -11.66 -0.32 7.09
C LEU A 97 -11.75 1.10 6.53
N ASP A 98 -12.67 1.91 7.09
CA ASP A 98 -12.65 3.35 6.88
C ASP A 98 -11.62 3.97 7.82
N LEU A 99 -10.52 4.39 7.25
CA LEU A 99 -9.46 5.02 8.01
C LEU A 99 -9.65 6.53 8.04
N PRO A 100 -9.48 7.18 9.20
CA PRO A 100 -9.49 8.62 9.27
C PRO A 100 -8.48 9.17 8.28
N GLY A 101 -8.83 10.27 7.60
CA GLY A 101 -8.06 10.79 6.48
C GLY A 101 -6.57 10.92 6.81
N LEU A 102 -5.74 10.33 5.97
CA LEU A 102 -4.30 10.58 5.99
C LEU A 102 -4.09 12.07 5.74
N ILE A 103 -3.47 12.75 6.69
CA ILE A 103 -3.11 14.16 6.60
C ILE A 103 -1.68 14.24 6.09
N GLU A 104 -1.36 15.26 5.33
CA GLU A 104 0.01 15.56 4.92
C GLU A 104 0.95 15.58 6.13
N GLY A 105 2.06 14.82 6.07
CA GLY A 105 3.00 14.68 7.18
C GLY A 105 2.77 13.46 8.09
N ALA A 106 1.80 12.60 7.79
CA ALA A 106 1.58 11.35 8.53
C ALA A 106 2.86 10.47 8.57
N ALA A 107 3.59 10.40 7.45
CA ALA A 107 4.87 9.69 7.34
C ALA A 107 5.97 10.29 8.26
N ARG A 108 5.86 11.57 8.62
CA ARG A 108 6.78 12.25 9.55
C ARG A 108 6.36 12.10 11.02
N GLY A 109 5.30 11.36 11.28
CA GLY A 109 4.81 11.11 12.63
C GLY A 109 3.93 12.21 13.21
N ALA A 110 3.38 13.09 12.38
CA ALA A 110 2.43 14.09 12.84
C ALA A 110 1.11 13.42 13.25
N GLY A 111 0.66 13.70 14.47
CA GLY A 111 -0.60 13.20 15.01
C GLY A 111 -0.73 11.68 15.05
N ARG A 112 -1.93 11.17 14.77
CA ARG A 112 -2.25 9.72 14.73
C ARG A 112 -1.80 9.03 13.43
N GLY A 113 -1.07 9.72 12.54
CA GLY A 113 -0.68 9.21 11.24
C GLY A 113 0.08 7.88 11.29
N LYS A 114 0.93 7.66 12.30
CA LYS A 114 1.67 6.40 12.46
C LYS A 114 0.78 5.19 12.71
N GLU A 115 -0.26 5.36 13.52
CA GLU A 115 -1.22 4.31 13.83
C GLU A 115 -2.02 3.93 12.58
N VAL A 116 -2.51 4.93 11.84
CA VAL A 116 -3.21 4.75 10.57
C VAL A 116 -2.32 4.01 9.56
N LEU A 117 -1.07 4.43 9.41
CA LEU A 117 -0.11 3.78 8.52
C LEU A 117 0.18 2.33 8.93
N SER A 118 0.22 2.02 10.23
CA SER A 118 0.38 0.64 10.72
C SER A 118 -0.80 -0.23 10.30
N VAL A 119 -2.02 0.28 10.36
CA VAL A 119 -3.22 -0.43 9.90
C VAL A 119 -3.18 -0.64 8.39
N ILE A 120 -2.84 0.40 7.60
CA ILE A 120 -2.71 0.29 6.14
C ILE A 120 -1.68 -0.77 5.74
N ARG A 121 -0.57 -0.88 6.46
CA ARG A 121 0.48 -1.88 6.20
C ARG A 121 0.03 -3.32 6.41
N SER A 122 -1.04 -3.54 7.15
CA SER A 122 -1.64 -4.87 7.38
C SER A 122 -2.76 -5.22 6.41
N ALA A 123 -3.17 -4.29 5.56
CA ALA A 123 -4.23 -4.51 4.58
C ALA A 123 -3.75 -5.37 3.41
N ASP A 124 -4.67 -6.16 2.86
CA ASP A 124 -4.43 -7.02 1.70
C ASP A 124 -4.72 -6.27 0.38
N LEU A 125 -5.53 -5.20 0.43
CA LEU A 125 -5.84 -4.33 -0.71
C LEU A 125 -6.05 -2.90 -0.24
N ILE A 126 -5.59 -1.93 -1.01
CA ILE A 126 -5.84 -0.50 -0.78
C ILE A 126 -6.76 0.05 -1.85
N ILE A 127 -7.83 0.73 -1.42
CA ILE A 127 -8.70 1.52 -2.29
C ILE A 127 -8.41 2.99 -2.06
N HIS A 128 -7.79 3.62 -3.04
CA HIS A 128 -7.50 5.05 -3.00
C HIS A 128 -8.69 5.84 -3.53
N ILE A 129 -9.33 6.61 -2.64
CA ILE A 129 -10.55 7.36 -2.93
C ILE A 129 -10.20 8.82 -3.18
N VAL A 130 -10.65 9.30 -4.33
CA VAL A 130 -10.40 10.67 -4.80
C VAL A 130 -11.73 11.33 -5.16
N ASP A 131 -11.88 12.59 -4.78
CA ASP A 131 -13.04 13.41 -5.12
C ASP A 131 -12.95 13.91 -6.57
N ALA A 132 -14.02 13.74 -7.35
CA ALA A 132 -14.09 14.23 -8.72
C ALA A 132 -14.14 15.77 -8.83
N LEU A 133 -14.56 16.45 -7.76
CA LEU A 133 -14.60 17.92 -7.72
C LEU A 133 -13.19 18.51 -7.59
N GLU A 134 -12.36 17.92 -6.73
CA GLU A 134 -10.99 18.36 -6.45
C GLU A 134 -10.01 17.18 -6.46
N PRO A 135 -9.67 16.65 -7.62
CA PRO A 135 -8.84 15.45 -7.69
C PRO A 135 -7.38 15.75 -7.36
N ALA A 136 -6.92 15.29 -6.19
CA ALA A 136 -5.55 15.43 -5.71
C ALA A 136 -4.94 14.08 -5.28
N PRO A 137 -4.79 13.09 -6.18
CA PRO A 137 -4.32 11.75 -5.81
C PRO A 137 -2.89 11.74 -5.30
N HIS A 138 -2.04 12.62 -5.80
CA HIS A 138 -0.60 12.65 -5.51
C HIS A 138 -0.26 12.85 -4.02
N VAL A 139 -1.13 13.51 -3.25
CA VAL A 139 -0.90 13.77 -1.82
C VAL A 139 -0.82 12.47 -1.05
N ILE A 140 -1.84 11.63 -1.17
CA ILE A 140 -1.93 10.35 -0.47
C ILE A 140 -0.90 9.35 -1.00
N LEU A 141 -0.73 9.27 -2.32
CA LEU A 141 0.24 8.36 -2.94
C LEU A 141 1.67 8.67 -2.47
N LYS A 142 2.01 9.95 -2.32
CA LYS A 142 3.31 10.36 -1.78
C LYS A 142 3.48 9.96 -0.32
N GLU A 143 2.47 10.17 0.54
CA GLU A 143 2.52 9.78 1.96
C GLU A 143 2.69 8.27 2.13
N LEU A 144 1.99 7.47 1.33
CA LEU A 144 2.12 6.01 1.33
C LEU A 144 3.54 5.59 0.90
N PHE A 145 4.03 6.17 -0.20
CA PHE A 145 5.39 5.90 -0.68
C PHE A 145 6.45 6.28 0.37
N ASP A 146 6.34 7.46 0.96
CA ASP A 146 7.24 7.98 2.00
C ASP A 146 7.22 7.11 3.26
N SER A 147 6.08 6.46 3.54
CA SER A 147 5.91 5.51 4.65
C SER A 147 6.41 4.09 4.33
N GLY A 148 6.95 3.86 3.14
CA GLY A 148 7.45 2.54 2.71
C GLY A 148 6.37 1.58 2.24
N ILE A 149 5.20 2.08 1.84
CA ILE A 149 4.14 1.29 1.20
C ILE A 149 4.28 1.47 -0.31
N ARG A 150 4.41 0.36 -1.03
CA ARG A 150 4.54 0.31 -2.49
C ARG A 150 3.23 -0.23 -3.06
N LEU A 151 2.59 0.60 -3.88
CA LEU A 151 1.29 0.26 -4.48
C LEU A 151 1.49 -0.33 -5.88
N ASN A 152 0.85 -1.47 -6.15
CA ASN A 152 0.90 -2.15 -7.44
C ASN A 152 2.31 -2.43 -7.95
N ASP A 153 3.25 -2.60 -7.04
CA ASP A 153 4.65 -2.87 -7.30
C ASP A 153 5.03 -4.23 -6.71
N ARG A 154 6.20 -4.72 -7.07
CA ARG A 154 6.76 -5.95 -6.55
C ARG A 154 8.11 -5.68 -5.90
N PRO A 155 8.53 -6.51 -4.94
CA PRO A 155 9.89 -6.42 -4.41
C PRO A 155 10.92 -6.50 -5.53
N PRO A 156 11.90 -5.57 -5.57
CA PRO A 156 12.96 -5.63 -6.56
C PRO A 156 13.73 -6.94 -6.47
N ASN A 157 14.06 -7.52 -7.63
CA ASN A 157 14.77 -8.80 -7.71
C ASN A 157 16.27 -8.62 -7.42
N GLY A 158 16.57 -8.39 -6.17
CA GLY A 158 17.92 -8.25 -5.65
C GLY A 158 18.03 -8.71 -4.21
N SER A 159 19.24 -8.92 -3.74
CA SER A 159 19.50 -9.28 -2.35
C SER A 159 20.79 -8.68 -1.86
N VAL A 160 20.83 -8.36 -0.57
CA VAL A 160 22.02 -7.89 0.12
C VAL A 160 22.27 -8.79 1.32
N SER A 161 23.42 -9.45 1.33
CA SER A 161 23.86 -10.32 2.41
C SER A 161 25.13 -9.79 3.03
N LYS A 162 25.18 -9.77 4.38
CA LYS A 162 26.38 -9.38 5.11
C LYS A 162 27.44 -10.47 5.01
N THR A 163 28.70 -10.09 4.73
CA THR A 163 29.85 -10.96 4.72
C THR A 163 30.81 -10.64 5.86
N GLY A 164 31.73 -11.52 6.19
CA GLY A 164 32.71 -11.30 7.26
C GLY A 164 33.84 -10.34 6.86
N ILE A 165 34.35 -10.49 5.64
CA ILE A 165 35.49 -9.77 5.06
C ILE A 165 35.24 -9.48 3.58
N GLY A 166 36.08 -8.68 2.94
CA GLY A 166 36.10 -8.48 1.49
C GLY A 166 35.49 -7.17 0.99
N GLY A 167 34.97 -6.34 1.88
CA GLY A 167 34.32 -5.10 1.46
C GLY A 167 32.93 -5.34 0.85
N ILE A 168 32.47 -4.40 0.01
CA ILE A 168 31.18 -4.52 -0.68
C ILE A 168 31.46 -4.99 -2.11
N ASP A 169 30.96 -6.18 -2.42
CA ASP A 169 31.00 -6.79 -3.74
C ASP A 169 29.63 -6.68 -4.41
N VAL A 170 29.60 -6.24 -5.68
CA VAL A 170 28.37 -6.04 -6.44
C VAL A 170 28.36 -6.97 -7.64
N ILE A 171 27.46 -7.92 -7.62
CA ILE A 171 27.23 -8.89 -8.69
C ILE A 171 25.91 -8.53 -9.38
N SER A 172 25.95 -8.29 -10.67
CA SER A 172 24.77 -8.03 -11.46
C SER A 172 24.69 -8.95 -12.67
N THR A 173 23.50 -9.53 -12.91
CA THR A 173 23.23 -10.35 -14.09
C THR A 173 22.83 -9.53 -15.31
N VAL A 174 22.57 -8.24 -15.12
CA VAL A 174 22.17 -7.28 -16.17
C VAL A 174 22.95 -5.99 -16.02
N GLU A 175 23.19 -5.28 -17.12
CA GLU A 175 23.83 -3.97 -17.09
C GLU A 175 22.98 -2.96 -16.30
N GLN A 176 23.59 -2.33 -15.30
CA GLN A 176 22.95 -1.33 -14.45
C GLN A 176 23.16 0.09 -14.97
N GLU A 177 22.17 0.94 -14.81
CA GLU A 177 22.30 2.39 -15.08
C GLU A 177 22.91 3.17 -13.91
N ILE A 178 22.93 2.53 -12.72
CA ILE A 178 23.53 3.08 -11.50
C ILE A 178 25.00 2.66 -11.46
N GLU A 179 25.87 3.60 -11.14
CA GLU A 179 27.29 3.31 -10.95
C GLU A 179 27.52 2.42 -9.72
N GLU A 180 28.44 1.47 -9.84
CA GLU A 180 28.78 0.54 -8.75
C GLU A 180 29.18 1.26 -7.47
N GLU A 181 29.93 2.36 -7.57
CA GLU A 181 30.32 3.17 -6.39
C GLU A 181 29.10 3.85 -5.74
N ALA A 182 28.07 4.22 -6.49
CA ALA A 182 26.82 4.73 -5.94
C ALA A 182 26.07 3.63 -5.15
N ILE A 183 26.04 2.40 -5.67
CA ILE A 183 25.51 1.22 -4.98
C ILE A 183 26.25 0.99 -3.66
N LYS A 184 27.58 0.91 -3.72
CA LYS A 184 28.44 0.71 -2.54
C LYS A 184 28.22 1.79 -1.48
N THR A 185 28.04 3.04 -1.91
CA THR A 185 27.79 4.17 -0.99
C THR A 185 26.46 4.03 -0.28
N VAL A 186 25.39 3.69 -1.00
CA VAL A 186 24.07 3.47 -0.39
C VAL A 186 24.15 2.32 0.61
N VAL A 187 24.82 1.22 0.28
CA VAL A 187 25.00 0.07 1.17
C VAL A 187 25.76 0.44 2.44
N ARG A 188 26.83 1.26 2.32
CA ARG A 188 27.59 1.78 3.47
C ARG A 188 26.73 2.66 4.38
N GLU A 189 25.84 3.48 3.84
CA GLU A 189 24.92 4.31 4.65
C GLU A 189 23.96 3.46 5.49
N TYR A 190 23.65 2.22 5.06
CA TYR A 190 22.91 1.23 5.87
C TYR A 190 23.79 0.51 6.91
N GLY A 191 25.07 0.91 7.07
CA GLY A 191 25.99 0.37 8.06
C GLY A 191 26.62 -0.96 7.66
N LEU A 192 26.54 -1.34 6.39
CA LEU A 192 27.18 -2.55 5.88
C LEU A 192 28.55 -2.20 5.31
N VAL A 193 29.62 -2.66 5.98
CA VAL A 193 31.00 -2.47 5.54
C VAL A 193 31.48 -3.61 4.65
N ASN A 194 31.02 -4.83 4.97
CA ASN A 194 31.27 -6.04 4.19
C ASN A 194 29.94 -6.64 3.81
N ALA A 195 29.66 -6.72 2.51
CA ALA A 195 28.40 -7.25 1.99
C ALA A 195 28.53 -7.71 0.55
N GLN A 196 27.73 -8.68 0.17
CA GLN A 196 27.53 -9.09 -1.21
C GLN A 196 26.15 -8.57 -1.66
N VAL A 197 26.13 -7.80 -2.73
CA VAL A 197 24.93 -7.27 -3.39
C VAL A 197 24.73 -8.06 -4.68
N VAL A 198 23.59 -8.73 -4.81
CA VAL A 198 23.22 -9.47 -6.02
C VAL A 198 22.00 -8.83 -6.66
N LEU A 199 22.13 -8.37 -7.90
CA LEU A 199 21.09 -7.72 -8.68
C LEU A 199 20.74 -8.56 -9.90
N ARG A 200 19.45 -8.93 -10.04
CA ARG A 200 18.97 -9.79 -11.13
C ARG A 200 18.08 -9.06 -12.15
N GLU A 201 17.85 -7.78 -11.93
CA GLU A 201 17.14 -6.89 -12.87
C GLU A 201 17.74 -5.49 -12.81
N LYS A 202 17.37 -4.63 -13.76
CA LYS A 202 17.72 -3.22 -13.69
C LYS A 202 16.98 -2.56 -12.55
N ILE A 203 17.72 -1.89 -11.67
CA ILE A 203 17.16 -1.23 -10.48
C ILE A 203 17.44 0.26 -10.49
N THR A 204 16.58 1.00 -9.82
CA THR A 204 16.77 2.41 -9.48
C THR A 204 17.43 2.55 -8.10
N LEU A 205 17.83 3.76 -7.73
CA LEU A 205 18.31 4.04 -6.36
C LEU A 205 17.20 3.81 -5.30
N ASP A 206 15.93 4.01 -5.65
CA ASP A 206 14.82 3.74 -4.75
C ASP A 206 14.63 2.24 -4.55
N ASP A 207 14.77 1.44 -5.61
CA ASP A 207 14.73 -0.03 -5.53
C ASP A 207 15.87 -0.57 -4.67
N LEU A 208 17.09 -0.02 -4.80
CA LEU A 208 18.22 -0.39 -3.94
C LEU A 208 17.94 -0.08 -2.46
N VAL A 209 17.36 1.09 -2.19
CA VAL A 209 16.92 1.47 -0.85
C VAL A 209 15.84 0.49 -0.36
N ASP A 210 14.92 0.08 -1.19
CA ASP A 210 13.85 -0.86 -0.83
C ASP A 210 14.38 -2.29 -0.55
N ILE A 211 15.42 -2.73 -1.28
CA ILE A 211 16.13 -3.99 -1.00
C ILE A 211 16.81 -3.96 0.37
N LEU A 212 17.40 -2.83 0.75
CA LEU A 212 18.09 -2.65 2.02
C LEU A 212 17.13 -2.44 3.19
N ALA A 213 16.00 -1.78 2.93
CA ALA A 213 14.99 -1.44 3.91
C ALA A 213 14.07 -2.64 4.17
N LYS A 214 14.22 -3.29 5.32
CA LYS A 214 13.42 -4.48 5.70
C LYS A 214 11.95 -4.17 6.05
N THR A 215 11.55 -2.91 5.97
CA THR A 215 10.22 -2.44 6.42
C THR A 215 9.28 -2.13 5.26
N ARG A 216 9.62 -2.47 4.02
CA ARG A 216 8.75 -2.23 2.86
C ARG A 216 7.62 -3.24 2.79
N VAL A 217 6.43 -2.77 2.41
CA VAL A 217 5.28 -3.61 2.10
C VAL A 217 4.76 -3.29 0.71
N TYR A 218 4.34 -4.31 -0.01
CA TYR A 218 3.86 -4.24 -1.39
C TYR A 218 2.40 -4.65 -1.39
N ILE A 219 1.50 -3.72 -1.72
CA ILE A 219 0.06 -3.92 -1.58
C ILE A 219 -0.61 -3.56 -2.90
N PRO A 220 -1.48 -4.44 -3.44
CA PRO A 220 -2.29 -4.11 -4.60
C PRO A 220 -3.22 -2.95 -4.30
N SER A 221 -3.48 -2.11 -5.30
CA SER A 221 -4.39 -0.98 -5.14
C SER A 221 -5.13 -0.64 -6.43
N PHE A 222 -6.21 0.12 -6.30
CA PHE A 222 -6.85 0.81 -7.41
C PHE A 222 -7.51 2.11 -6.95
N ASN A 223 -7.83 2.96 -7.91
CA ASN A 223 -8.39 4.27 -7.65
C ASN A 223 -9.91 4.27 -7.81
N VAL A 224 -10.60 4.96 -6.90
CA VAL A 224 -12.03 5.22 -6.95
C VAL A 224 -12.27 6.71 -7.00
N LEU A 225 -12.94 7.15 -8.06
CA LEU A 225 -13.37 8.53 -8.23
C LEU A 225 -14.82 8.66 -7.74
N THR A 226 -15.00 9.37 -6.66
CA THR A 226 -16.31 9.60 -6.03
C THR A 226 -16.96 10.88 -6.51
N LYS A 227 -18.23 11.08 -6.17
CA LYS A 227 -19.04 12.28 -6.49
C LYS A 227 -19.09 12.60 -7.98
N VAL A 228 -19.05 11.56 -8.83
CA VAL A 228 -19.11 11.77 -10.28
C VAL A 228 -20.46 12.27 -10.79
N ASP A 229 -21.48 12.25 -9.97
CA ASP A 229 -22.81 12.85 -10.17
C ASP A 229 -22.82 14.37 -9.98
N MET A 230 -21.84 14.91 -9.29
CA MET A 230 -21.73 16.35 -8.97
C MET A 230 -20.87 17.13 -9.98
N VAL A 231 -20.23 16.45 -10.92
CA VAL A 231 -19.34 17.07 -11.93
C VAL A 231 -19.91 17.00 -13.32
N ASN A 232 -19.59 17.98 -14.16
CA ASN A 232 -19.96 17.94 -15.58
C ASN A 232 -19.00 17.05 -16.38
N ARG A 233 -19.32 16.82 -17.68
CA ARG A 233 -18.56 15.92 -18.56
C ARG A 233 -17.10 16.37 -18.73
N ASP A 234 -16.83 17.66 -18.80
CA ASP A 234 -15.48 18.18 -19.04
C ASP A 234 -14.63 18.07 -17.78
N GLN A 235 -15.21 18.33 -16.60
CA GLN A 235 -14.56 18.12 -15.31
C GLN A 235 -14.24 16.64 -15.10
N LEU A 236 -15.19 15.75 -15.40
CA LEU A 236 -14.97 14.31 -15.29
C LEU A 236 -13.86 13.83 -16.23
N LYS A 237 -13.80 14.35 -17.47
CA LYS A 237 -12.72 14.05 -18.41
C LYS A 237 -11.36 14.50 -17.90
N LYS A 238 -11.27 15.69 -17.30
CA LYS A 238 -10.05 16.20 -16.69
C LYS A 238 -9.63 15.34 -15.48
N ALA A 239 -10.58 14.99 -14.61
CA ALA A 239 -10.31 14.13 -13.46
C ALA A 239 -9.78 12.75 -13.88
N ARG A 240 -10.36 12.12 -14.91
CA ARG A 240 -9.88 10.85 -15.48
C ARG A 240 -8.46 10.95 -16.02
N ALA A 241 -8.13 12.07 -16.68
CA ALA A 241 -6.82 12.26 -17.32
C ALA A 241 -5.66 12.24 -16.30
N ILE A 242 -5.93 12.59 -15.03
CA ILE A 242 -4.92 12.57 -13.95
C ILE A 242 -4.45 11.14 -13.66
N PHE A 243 -5.33 10.15 -13.79
CA PHE A 243 -5.03 8.73 -13.50
C PHE A 243 -4.42 7.97 -14.69
N GLY A 244 -4.43 8.56 -15.89
CA GLY A 244 -3.83 7.96 -17.07
C GLY A 244 -4.39 6.57 -17.40
N ARG A 245 -3.52 5.54 -17.34
CA ARG A 245 -3.86 4.13 -17.61
C ARG A 245 -4.16 3.31 -16.35
N GLU A 246 -4.14 3.94 -15.18
CA GLU A 246 -4.39 3.23 -13.92
C GLU A 246 -5.84 2.72 -13.84
N LYS A 247 -6.04 1.65 -13.07
CA LYS A 247 -7.40 1.13 -12.83
C LYS A 247 -8.21 2.17 -12.07
N LEU A 248 -9.25 2.70 -12.69
CA LEU A 248 -10.14 3.72 -12.13
C LEU A 248 -11.59 3.24 -12.18
N ILE A 249 -12.29 3.36 -11.06
CA ILE A 249 -13.74 3.16 -10.97
C ILE A 249 -14.41 4.46 -10.58
N GLU A 250 -15.49 4.77 -11.27
CA GLU A 250 -16.33 5.93 -11.00
C GLU A 250 -17.53 5.54 -10.17
N ILE A 251 -17.74 6.26 -9.08
CA ILE A 251 -18.80 6.01 -8.12
C ILE A 251 -19.64 7.26 -7.92
N ALA A 252 -20.96 7.06 -8.00
CA ALA A 252 -21.93 8.00 -7.46
C ALA A 252 -22.72 7.25 -6.36
N ALA A 253 -22.30 7.43 -5.12
CA ALA A 253 -22.89 6.72 -3.98
C ALA A 253 -24.40 6.92 -3.84
N PRO A 254 -24.97 8.14 -4.01
CA PRO A 254 -26.42 8.35 -3.88
C PRO A 254 -27.25 7.58 -4.90
N THR A 255 -26.71 7.28 -6.09
CA THR A 255 -27.41 6.56 -7.15
C THR A 255 -27.03 5.08 -7.23
N GLY A 256 -26.07 4.63 -6.43
CA GLY A 256 -25.51 3.27 -6.52
C GLY A 256 -24.67 3.00 -7.77
N LYS A 257 -24.44 4.02 -8.61
CA LYS A 257 -23.65 3.87 -9.85
C LYS A 257 -22.24 3.40 -9.51
N GLY A 258 -21.82 2.32 -10.16
CA GLY A 258 -20.46 1.78 -10.04
C GLY A 258 -20.23 0.84 -8.85
N VAL A 259 -21.14 0.78 -7.86
CA VAL A 259 -20.96 -0.02 -6.63
C VAL A 259 -20.83 -1.52 -6.94
N VAL A 260 -21.69 -2.07 -7.79
CA VAL A 260 -21.63 -3.50 -8.19
C VAL A 260 -20.29 -3.82 -8.87
N LYS A 261 -19.83 -2.92 -9.76
CA LYS A 261 -18.53 -3.07 -10.42
C LYS A 261 -17.38 -3.02 -9.41
N LEU A 262 -17.50 -2.16 -8.38
CA LEU A 262 -16.53 -2.03 -7.34
C LEU A 262 -16.46 -3.31 -6.48
N LYS A 263 -17.59 -3.86 -6.01
CA LYS A 263 -17.66 -5.13 -5.27
C LYS A 263 -16.95 -6.26 -6.02
N ARG A 264 -17.23 -6.38 -7.34
CA ARG A 264 -16.57 -7.37 -8.20
C ARG A 264 -15.07 -7.13 -8.34
N LEU A 265 -14.62 -5.87 -8.45
CA LEU A 265 -13.21 -5.56 -8.59
C LEU A 265 -12.45 -5.83 -7.29
N ILE A 266 -13.02 -5.51 -6.13
CA ILE A 266 -12.44 -5.85 -4.81
C ILE A 266 -12.16 -7.35 -4.75
N TYR A 267 -13.18 -8.18 -4.99
CA TYR A 267 -13.06 -9.62 -4.96
C TYR A 267 -11.97 -10.15 -5.92
N ASN A 268 -11.98 -9.67 -7.16
CA ASN A 268 -11.01 -10.10 -8.16
C ASN A 268 -9.57 -9.61 -7.88
N SER A 269 -9.40 -8.51 -7.15
CA SER A 269 -8.07 -7.97 -6.82
C SER A 269 -7.44 -8.66 -5.61
N LEU A 270 -8.22 -9.40 -4.84
CA LEU A 270 -7.78 -10.17 -3.69
C LEU A 270 -7.35 -11.60 -4.06
N ASP A 271 -7.52 -11.99 -5.33
CA ASP A 271 -7.10 -13.29 -5.90
C ASP A 271 -7.49 -14.50 -5.02
N PHE A 272 -8.74 -14.49 -4.54
CA PHE A 272 -9.25 -15.58 -3.71
C PHE A 272 -9.22 -16.93 -4.45
N VAL A 273 -8.85 -17.97 -3.72
CA VAL A 273 -8.92 -19.35 -4.17
C VAL A 273 -9.97 -20.08 -3.34
N SER A 274 -10.99 -20.62 -4.01
CA SER A 274 -12.00 -21.46 -3.35
C SER A 274 -11.48 -22.89 -3.22
N ILE A 275 -11.45 -23.40 -2.00
CA ILE A 275 -11.02 -24.76 -1.69
C ILE A 275 -12.26 -25.58 -1.34
N PHE A 276 -12.53 -26.63 -2.13
CA PHE A 276 -13.63 -27.54 -1.88
C PHE A 276 -13.11 -28.82 -1.21
N MET A 277 -13.68 -29.15 -0.08
CA MET A 277 -13.31 -30.36 0.66
C MET A 277 -13.97 -31.58 0.06
N LYS A 278 -13.26 -32.68 0.03
CA LYS A 278 -13.76 -33.97 -0.45
C LYS A 278 -13.53 -35.03 0.64
N PRO A 279 -14.58 -35.58 1.26
CA PRO A 279 -14.45 -36.78 2.08
C PRO A 279 -13.92 -37.98 1.27
N GLN A 280 -13.17 -38.86 1.91
CA GLN A 280 -12.59 -40.03 1.24
C GLN A 280 -13.70 -40.93 0.70
N GLY A 281 -13.71 -41.14 -0.63
CA GLY A 281 -14.71 -41.98 -1.29
C GLY A 281 -15.97 -41.28 -1.79
N GLU A 282 -16.15 -39.98 -1.49
CA GLU A 282 -17.31 -39.16 -1.91
C GLU A 282 -16.96 -38.13 -2.99
N LYS A 283 -17.97 -37.48 -3.54
CA LYS A 283 -17.74 -36.32 -4.44
C LYS A 283 -17.41 -35.10 -3.59
N ALA A 284 -16.65 -34.16 -4.16
CA ALA A 284 -16.41 -32.88 -3.51
C ALA A 284 -17.74 -32.13 -3.29
N ASP A 285 -17.89 -31.55 -2.10
CA ASP A 285 -18.97 -30.60 -1.86
C ASP A 285 -18.64 -29.30 -2.58
N MET A 286 -19.47 -28.95 -3.57
CA MET A 286 -19.30 -27.77 -4.43
C MET A 286 -20.20 -26.61 -3.97
N GLU A 287 -20.99 -26.80 -2.91
CA GLU A 287 -21.93 -25.79 -2.44
C GLU A 287 -21.30 -24.88 -1.36
N GLU A 288 -20.39 -25.41 -0.54
CA GLU A 288 -19.73 -24.66 0.52
C GLU A 288 -18.19 -24.76 0.40
N PRO A 289 -17.52 -23.80 -0.27
CA PRO A 289 -16.07 -23.68 -0.23
C PRO A 289 -15.60 -23.21 1.15
N MET A 290 -14.44 -23.73 1.57
CA MET A 290 -13.76 -23.25 2.77
C MET A 290 -12.93 -22.00 2.47
#